data_8daa9984eff2f23d32490520fcda4d73
#
_entry.id   8daa9984eff2f23d32490520fcda4d73
#
_cell.length_a   1.000
_cell.length_b   1.000
_cell.length_c   1.000
_cell.angle_alpha   90.00
_cell.angle_beta   90.00
_cell.angle_gamma   90.00
#
_symmetry.space_group_name_H-M   'P 1'
#
loop_
_entity.id
_entity.type
_entity.pdbx_description
1 polymer ?
#
loop_
_entity_poly.entity_id
_entity_poly.type
_entity_poly.pdbx_seq_one_letter_code
_entity_poly.pdbx_strand_id
1 'polypeptide(L)'
;MRWREFGALAALLALAATAATSADLVGAAEAGDSAAVRAQIDSGANVNAADSGGTTALHWAAHLGDVSMAEALVTAGADVNARNAYGVRPISLACSSGSGKLVKLLLEAGAEAEASRSGGETALMTAARTGNLEAVEALLAHGADPNASERNAQTALMWASAEGHEPVVKALIAAGADLRATLDSGFNPLFFAVREGRADVARTLLAAGYDVNEALQRRTRPQYQHADSGMSPLILAIENGHYELAVALLEAGADPNDERTGYTPLHTITWVRKPKNSDYGSDPAPEGSGNLSSLQFVQTLVAMGADVNRRLANGHSIAPKINVQGATPFLFAADKADVPLMKTLLDLGADPLLPNVEGTTPLMAAAGLGTTAPLEEAGTEQEAYQATKLLLSLGADIHAVDSNGETVMHGAAYGSFPTVIQLLAESGADPELWKQPNKHGWTPLFIAEGYRPGNFKPAPLVIATLEQLMVAEGISTEGPRPRHIGTYEKARLARQQVRIDPRTR
;
A
#
# COMPACT_ATOMS: atom_id res chain seq x y z
N MET A 1 84.80 29.06 6.07
CA MET A 1 83.56 28.86 6.87
C MET A 1 82.34 29.20 6.04
N ARG A 2 81.63 28.20 5.44
CA ARG A 2 80.26 28.33 4.84
C ARG A 2 79.89 27.21 3.85
N TRP A 3 80.26 26.02 4.16
CA TRP A 3 79.80 24.85 3.34
C TRP A 3 79.24 23.69 4.18
N ARG A 4 79.04 23.89 5.51
CA ARG A 4 78.48 22.84 6.40
C ARG A 4 76.97 23.03 6.72
N GLU A 5 76.42 24.22 6.43
CA GLU A 5 74.99 24.50 6.76
C GLU A 5 74.02 24.14 5.66
N PHE A 6 74.42 23.94 4.40
CA PHE A 6 73.54 23.53 3.30
C PHE A 6 73.22 22.03 3.28
N GLY A 7 74.12 21.22 3.86
CA GLY A 7 73.87 19.80 3.94
C GLY A 7 72.84 19.38 5.02
N ALA A 8 72.75 20.11 6.09
CA ALA A 8 71.77 19.85 7.18
C ALA A 8 70.35 20.31 6.82
N LEU A 9 70.24 21.42 6.04
CA LEU A 9 68.96 21.92 5.60
C LEU A 9 68.32 21.02 4.49
N ALA A 10 69.16 20.48 3.60
CA ALA A 10 68.71 19.50 2.57
C ALA A 10 68.34 18.16 3.19
N ALA A 11 69.03 17.69 4.24
CA ALA A 11 68.68 16.50 4.97
C ALA A 11 67.40 16.66 5.83
N LEU A 12 67.22 17.87 6.43
CA LEU A 12 65.97 18.19 7.15
C LEU A 12 64.78 18.42 6.22
N LEU A 13 64.99 18.97 5.02
CA LEU A 13 63.94 19.04 3.98
C LEU A 13 63.66 17.68 3.37
N ALA A 14 64.59 16.77 3.23
CA ALA A 14 64.37 15.41 2.81
C ALA A 14 63.65 14.57 3.89
N LEU A 15 63.94 14.79 5.20
CA LEU A 15 63.17 14.16 6.28
C LEU A 15 61.77 14.79 6.49
N ALA A 16 61.62 16.09 6.19
CA ALA A 16 60.31 16.75 6.25
C ALA A 16 59.46 16.40 5.03
N ALA A 17 60.04 16.06 3.87
CA ALA A 17 59.34 15.60 2.70
C ALA A 17 58.88 14.12 2.83
N THR A 18 59.48 13.33 3.72
CA THR A 18 59.02 11.95 4.04
C THR A 18 58.03 11.92 5.21
N ALA A 19 57.82 13.06 5.89
CA ALA A 19 56.75 13.22 6.89
C ALA A 19 55.49 13.88 6.30
N ALA A 20 55.46 14.13 4.98
CA ALA A 20 54.26 14.52 4.28
C ALA A 20 53.39 13.28 4.01
N THR A 21 52.50 13.00 4.96
CA THR A 21 51.29 12.21 4.81
C THR A 21 51.49 10.87 4.04
N SER A 22 52.01 9.85 4.70
CA SER A 22 51.54 8.49 4.36
C SER A 22 50.10 8.42 4.85
N ALA A 23 49.14 8.84 4.01
CA ALA A 23 47.80 8.31 4.16
C ALA A 23 48.00 6.82 4.32
N ASP A 24 47.49 6.20 5.38
CA ASP A 24 47.60 4.78 5.51
C ASP A 24 46.91 4.12 4.34
N LEU A 25 47.17 2.84 4.04
CA LEU A 25 46.60 2.15 2.91
C LEU A 25 45.07 2.22 2.90
N VAL A 26 44.46 2.21 4.10
CA VAL A 26 43.02 2.30 4.27
C VAL A 26 42.52 3.71 3.89
N GLY A 27 43.20 4.77 4.34
CA GLY A 27 42.82 6.14 3.99
C GLY A 27 42.98 6.44 2.49
N ALA A 28 44.02 5.88 1.83
CA ALA A 28 44.16 6.01 0.39
C ALA A 28 43.05 5.28 -0.37
N ALA A 29 42.65 4.11 0.10
CA ALA A 29 41.53 3.36 -0.47
C ALA A 29 40.17 4.04 -0.23
N GLU A 30 39.93 4.60 0.94
CA GLU A 30 38.75 5.41 1.27
C GLU A 30 38.63 6.64 0.36
N ALA A 31 39.74 7.30 0.07
CA ALA A 31 39.77 8.41 -0.86
C ALA A 31 39.60 8.03 -2.33
N GLY A 32 39.58 6.72 -2.67
CA GLY A 32 39.53 6.22 -4.04
C GLY A 32 40.84 6.43 -4.82
N ASP A 33 41.95 6.67 -4.15
CA ASP A 33 43.26 6.89 -4.80
C ASP A 33 43.96 5.58 -5.10
N SER A 34 43.55 4.92 -6.22
CA SER A 34 44.12 3.66 -6.68
C SER A 34 45.64 3.75 -6.97
N ALA A 35 46.18 4.95 -7.30
CA ALA A 35 47.61 5.15 -7.54
C ALA A 35 48.37 5.12 -6.22
N ALA A 36 47.89 5.82 -5.19
CA ALA A 36 48.45 5.78 -3.85
C ALA A 36 48.39 4.37 -3.23
N VAL A 37 47.24 3.67 -3.40
CA VAL A 37 47.11 2.27 -2.95
C VAL A 37 48.17 1.38 -3.57
N ARG A 38 48.36 1.43 -4.89
CA ARG A 38 49.43 0.66 -5.56
C ARG A 38 50.83 1.00 -5.06
N ALA A 39 51.15 2.30 -4.95
CA ALA A 39 52.43 2.74 -4.44
C ALA A 39 52.72 2.23 -3.01
N GLN A 40 51.71 2.17 -2.17
CA GLN A 40 51.83 1.61 -0.82
C GLN A 40 51.99 0.09 -0.82
N ILE A 41 51.27 -0.63 -1.67
CA ILE A 41 51.47 -2.08 -1.88
C ILE A 41 52.91 -2.34 -2.31
N ASP A 42 53.41 -1.63 -3.30
CA ASP A 42 54.76 -1.76 -3.82
C ASP A 42 55.86 -1.44 -2.76
N SER A 43 55.52 -0.56 -1.80
CA SER A 43 56.40 -0.24 -0.66
C SER A 43 56.35 -1.25 0.48
N GLY A 44 55.53 -2.30 0.37
CA GLY A 44 55.37 -3.37 1.35
C GLY A 44 54.43 -3.05 2.49
N ALA A 45 53.43 -2.20 2.26
CA ALA A 45 52.38 -1.94 3.24
C ALA A 45 51.61 -3.21 3.58
N ASN A 46 51.15 -3.33 4.83
CA ASN A 46 50.30 -4.44 5.22
C ASN A 46 48.93 -4.29 4.58
N VAL A 47 48.63 -5.08 3.54
CA VAL A 47 47.37 -5.06 2.79
C VAL A 47 46.15 -5.43 3.61
N ASN A 48 46.34 -6.10 4.76
CA ASN A 48 45.32 -6.47 5.72
C ASN A 48 45.20 -5.51 6.90
N ALA A 49 45.88 -4.37 6.86
CA ALA A 49 45.69 -3.32 7.84
C ALA A 49 44.20 -2.85 7.82
N ALA A 50 43.67 -2.60 9.00
CA ALA A 50 42.31 -2.16 9.16
C ALA A 50 42.23 -0.87 10.01
N ASP A 51 41.22 -0.05 9.77
CA ASP A 51 40.90 1.08 10.63
C ASP A 51 40.35 0.62 12.00
N SER A 52 39.97 1.58 12.85
CA SER A 52 39.37 1.30 14.18
C SER A 52 38.04 0.55 14.11
N GLY A 53 37.36 0.56 12.96
CA GLY A 53 36.14 -0.16 12.67
C GLY A 53 36.38 -1.55 12.04
N GLY A 54 37.65 -1.96 11.88
CA GLY A 54 37.98 -3.24 11.22
C GLY A 54 37.84 -3.19 9.69
N THR A 55 37.67 -2.00 9.10
CA THR A 55 37.51 -1.84 7.65
C THR A 55 38.88 -1.83 6.99
N THR A 56 39.11 -2.71 6.02
CA THR A 56 40.36 -2.82 5.25
C THR A 56 40.25 -2.03 3.93
N ALA A 57 41.39 -1.84 3.27
CA ALA A 57 41.43 -1.25 1.93
C ALA A 57 40.59 -1.99 0.93
N LEU A 58 40.48 -3.35 1.04
CA LEU A 58 39.63 -4.16 0.16
C LEU A 58 38.10 -3.90 0.41
N HIS A 59 37.69 -3.57 1.62
CA HIS A 59 36.33 -3.13 1.88
C HIS A 59 36.00 -1.83 1.12
N TRP A 60 36.92 -0.86 1.12
CA TRP A 60 36.74 0.40 0.39
C TRP A 60 36.76 0.20 -1.13
N ALA A 61 37.68 -0.62 -1.66
CA ALA A 61 37.69 -0.98 -3.07
C ALA A 61 36.36 -1.62 -3.50
N ALA A 62 35.81 -2.51 -2.65
CA ALA A 62 34.53 -3.16 -2.88
C ALA A 62 33.34 -2.18 -2.79
N HIS A 63 33.35 -1.26 -1.84
CA HIS A 63 32.33 -0.26 -1.68
C HIS A 63 32.28 0.73 -2.87
N LEU A 64 33.46 1.15 -3.34
CA LEU A 64 33.61 2.03 -4.50
C LEU A 64 33.35 1.33 -5.84
N GLY A 65 33.33 -0.01 -5.86
CA GLY A 65 33.24 -0.80 -7.08
C GLY A 65 34.53 -0.74 -7.94
N ASP A 66 35.64 -0.36 -7.34
CA ASP A 66 36.93 -0.24 -8.04
C ASP A 66 37.59 -1.60 -8.22
N VAL A 67 37.31 -2.23 -9.35
CA VAL A 67 37.85 -3.53 -9.74
C VAL A 67 39.39 -3.50 -9.77
N SER A 68 39.97 -2.42 -10.29
CA SER A 68 41.43 -2.29 -10.48
C SER A 68 42.18 -2.18 -9.15
N MET A 69 41.59 -1.45 -8.18
CA MET A 69 42.15 -1.37 -6.80
C MET A 69 42.00 -2.74 -6.12
N ALA A 70 40.84 -3.38 -6.24
CA ALA A 70 40.60 -4.68 -5.65
C ALA A 70 41.53 -5.77 -6.22
N GLU A 71 41.76 -5.80 -7.54
CA GLU A 71 42.73 -6.71 -8.18
C GLU A 71 44.14 -6.52 -7.58
N ALA A 72 44.60 -5.29 -7.43
CA ALA A 72 45.90 -5.03 -6.85
C ALA A 72 45.99 -5.54 -5.41
N LEU A 73 44.97 -5.27 -4.59
CA LEU A 73 44.90 -5.72 -3.20
C LEU A 73 44.84 -7.22 -3.06
N VAL A 74 43.98 -7.90 -3.86
CA VAL A 74 43.84 -9.35 -3.87
C VAL A 74 45.16 -10.02 -4.31
N THR A 75 45.79 -9.50 -5.37
CA THR A 75 47.09 -9.99 -5.84
C THR A 75 48.19 -9.84 -4.78
N ALA A 76 48.12 -8.80 -3.99
CA ALA A 76 49.04 -8.57 -2.87
C ALA A 76 48.70 -9.38 -1.60
N GLY A 77 47.67 -10.25 -1.63
CA GLY A 77 47.27 -11.12 -0.53
C GLY A 77 46.34 -10.54 0.49
N ALA A 78 45.47 -9.60 0.06
CA ALA A 78 44.40 -9.10 0.92
C ALA A 78 43.41 -10.23 1.27
N ASP A 79 42.98 -10.29 2.54
CA ASP A 79 41.96 -11.24 3.01
C ASP A 79 40.60 -10.87 2.44
N VAL A 80 40.13 -11.63 1.45
CA VAL A 80 38.84 -11.44 0.77
C VAL A 80 37.64 -11.72 1.70
N ASN A 81 37.88 -12.39 2.83
CA ASN A 81 36.86 -12.75 3.84
C ASN A 81 36.95 -11.90 5.12
N ALA A 82 37.80 -10.85 5.13
CA ALA A 82 37.90 -9.96 6.26
C ALA A 82 36.52 -9.44 6.70
N ARG A 83 36.31 -9.35 8.02
CA ARG A 83 35.07 -8.84 8.61
C ARG A 83 35.34 -7.54 9.37
N ASN A 84 34.59 -6.49 9.09
CA ASN A 84 34.63 -5.30 9.90
C ASN A 84 33.82 -5.46 11.20
N ALA A 85 33.82 -4.44 12.07
CA ALA A 85 33.09 -4.45 13.35
C ALA A 85 31.57 -4.66 13.20
N TYR A 86 31.00 -4.41 12.02
CA TYR A 86 29.58 -4.64 11.70
C TYR A 86 29.34 -6.00 11.05
N GLY A 87 30.37 -6.86 10.98
CA GLY A 87 30.30 -8.16 10.33
C GLY A 87 30.24 -8.10 8.80
N VAL A 88 30.43 -6.93 8.21
CA VAL A 88 30.39 -6.73 6.74
C VAL A 88 31.68 -7.26 6.11
N ARG A 89 31.56 -7.95 5.00
CA ARG A 89 32.67 -8.46 4.19
C ARG A 89 32.79 -7.73 2.85
N PRO A 90 33.97 -7.70 2.20
CA PRO A 90 34.15 -7.07 0.88
C PRO A 90 33.12 -7.52 -0.16
N ILE A 91 32.78 -8.81 -0.23
CA ILE A 91 31.81 -9.34 -1.21
C ILE A 91 30.41 -8.74 -1.02
N SER A 92 29.97 -8.49 0.22
CA SER A 92 28.68 -7.85 0.48
C SER A 92 28.66 -6.39 -0.02
N LEU A 93 29.79 -5.69 0.06
CA LEU A 93 29.94 -4.32 -0.47
C LEU A 93 29.98 -4.33 -2.00
N ALA A 94 30.69 -5.29 -2.60
CA ALA A 94 30.72 -5.47 -4.05
C ALA A 94 29.32 -5.75 -4.64
N CYS A 95 28.48 -6.53 -3.95
CA CYS A 95 27.08 -6.72 -4.35
C CYS A 95 26.28 -5.41 -4.22
N SER A 96 26.52 -4.62 -3.17
CA SER A 96 25.85 -3.33 -2.97
C SER A 96 26.27 -2.26 -3.97
N SER A 97 27.54 -2.26 -4.41
CA SER A 97 28.05 -1.34 -5.45
C SER A 97 27.57 -1.70 -6.86
N GLY A 98 26.95 -2.86 -7.02
CA GLY A 98 26.45 -3.34 -8.31
C GLY A 98 27.55 -3.80 -9.29
N SER A 99 28.74 -4.11 -8.81
CA SER A 99 29.87 -4.55 -9.66
C SER A 99 29.94 -6.07 -9.75
N GLY A 100 29.30 -6.67 -10.75
CA GLY A 100 29.35 -8.12 -11.00
C GLY A 100 30.78 -8.63 -11.23
N LYS A 101 31.59 -7.88 -11.97
CA LYS A 101 33.02 -8.19 -12.17
C LYS A 101 33.79 -8.28 -10.87
N LEU A 102 33.53 -7.38 -9.94
CA LEU A 102 34.19 -7.37 -8.63
C LEU A 102 33.73 -8.56 -7.76
N VAL A 103 32.43 -8.88 -7.79
CA VAL A 103 31.91 -10.07 -7.10
C VAL A 103 32.58 -11.32 -7.64
N LYS A 104 32.70 -11.46 -8.96
CA LYS A 104 33.38 -12.60 -9.59
C LYS A 104 34.86 -12.68 -9.21
N LEU A 105 35.59 -11.55 -9.25
CA LEU A 105 36.98 -11.48 -8.81
C LEU A 105 37.16 -11.97 -7.36
N LEU A 106 36.30 -11.50 -6.44
CA LEU A 106 36.39 -11.89 -5.03
C LEU A 106 36.08 -13.38 -4.84
N LEU A 107 35.09 -13.94 -5.57
CA LEU A 107 34.74 -15.36 -5.52
C LEU A 107 35.86 -16.23 -6.06
N GLU A 108 36.46 -15.84 -7.18
CA GLU A 108 37.63 -16.54 -7.77
C GLU A 108 38.86 -16.50 -6.83
N ALA A 109 38.96 -15.43 -6.00
CA ALA A 109 39.98 -15.33 -4.97
C ALA A 109 39.64 -16.05 -3.64
N GLY A 110 38.51 -16.77 -3.57
CA GLY A 110 38.09 -17.57 -2.42
C GLY A 110 37.20 -16.85 -1.42
N ALA A 111 36.47 -15.81 -1.83
CA ALA A 111 35.42 -15.21 -0.98
C ALA A 111 34.30 -16.23 -0.76
N GLU A 112 33.76 -16.23 0.48
CA GLU A 112 32.64 -17.10 0.83
C GLU A 112 31.36 -16.59 0.17
N ALA A 113 30.76 -17.40 -0.73
CA ALA A 113 29.50 -17.05 -1.43
C ALA A 113 28.31 -16.95 -0.45
N GLU A 114 28.32 -17.74 0.64
CA GLU A 114 27.35 -17.74 1.73
C GLU A 114 27.57 -16.59 2.74
N ALA A 115 28.37 -15.58 2.39
CA ALA A 115 28.63 -14.45 3.28
C ALA A 115 27.32 -13.76 3.68
N SER A 116 27.04 -13.69 4.97
CA SER A 116 25.87 -13.01 5.53
C SER A 116 26.24 -11.95 6.55
N ARG A 117 25.42 -10.91 6.66
CA ARG A 117 25.49 -9.87 7.70
C ARG A 117 24.80 -10.33 8.98
N SER A 118 24.94 -9.51 10.06
CA SER A 118 24.29 -9.74 11.37
C SER A 118 22.78 -9.65 11.31
N GLY A 119 22.06 -10.28 10.58
CA GLY A 119 20.60 -10.28 10.36
C GLY A 119 20.20 -11.38 9.42
N GLY A 120 21.23 -12.11 8.88
CA GLY A 120 21.02 -13.17 7.91
C GLY A 120 20.94 -12.69 6.45
N GLU A 121 21.03 -11.37 6.17
CA GLU A 121 21.06 -10.87 4.79
C GLU A 121 22.33 -11.39 4.09
N THR A 122 22.15 -12.20 3.05
CA THR A 122 23.26 -12.80 2.28
C THR A 122 23.75 -11.90 1.14
N ALA A 123 24.94 -12.19 0.63
CA ALA A 123 25.45 -11.52 -0.58
C ALA A 123 24.50 -11.72 -1.77
N LEU A 124 23.89 -12.92 -1.91
CA LEU A 124 22.93 -13.22 -2.95
C LEU A 124 21.66 -12.34 -2.84
N MET A 125 21.13 -12.11 -1.63
CA MET A 125 20.00 -11.21 -1.41
C MET A 125 20.33 -9.78 -1.81
N THR A 126 21.52 -9.30 -1.45
CA THR A 126 21.99 -7.96 -1.84
C THR A 126 22.13 -7.83 -3.35
N ALA A 127 22.74 -8.82 -4.03
CA ALA A 127 22.88 -8.86 -5.48
C ALA A 127 21.51 -8.93 -6.19
N ALA A 128 20.58 -9.70 -5.64
CA ALA A 128 19.21 -9.82 -6.16
C ALA A 128 18.42 -8.48 -6.06
N ARG A 129 18.58 -7.77 -4.94
CA ARG A 129 17.96 -6.46 -4.72
C ARG A 129 18.55 -5.38 -5.64
N THR A 130 19.85 -5.43 -5.94
CA THR A 130 20.48 -4.47 -6.87
C THR A 130 20.29 -4.82 -8.35
N GLY A 131 19.72 -6.00 -8.66
CA GLY A 131 19.44 -6.43 -10.02
C GLY A 131 20.66 -6.87 -10.82
N ASN A 132 21.79 -7.10 -10.16
CA ASN A 132 23.02 -7.47 -10.86
C ASN A 132 23.05 -8.96 -11.21
N LEU A 133 22.61 -9.28 -12.43
CA LEU A 133 22.55 -10.66 -12.91
C LEU A 133 23.92 -11.35 -12.87
N GLU A 134 24.99 -10.67 -13.30
CA GLU A 134 26.35 -11.23 -13.29
C GLU A 134 26.80 -11.64 -11.88
N ALA A 135 26.51 -10.80 -10.87
CA ALA A 135 26.80 -11.11 -9.48
C ALA A 135 25.96 -12.29 -8.97
N VAL A 136 24.67 -12.31 -9.29
CA VAL A 136 23.75 -13.41 -8.91
C VAL A 136 24.23 -14.73 -9.49
N GLU A 137 24.51 -14.78 -10.80
CA GLU A 137 24.99 -15.98 -11.47
C GLU A 137 26.34 -16.47 -10.91
N ALA A 138 27.26 -15.53 -10.62
CA ALA A 138 28.56 -15.88 -10.03
C ALA A 138 28.39 -16.45 -8.61
N LEU A 139 27.55 -15.84 -7.77
CA LEU A 139 27.27 -16.34 -6.41
C LEU A 139 26.64 -17.75 -6.44
N LEU A 140 25.63 -17.95 -7.28
CA LEU A 140 24.99 -19.27 -7.46
C LEU A 140 25.97 -20.34 -7.97
N ALA A 141 26.82 -19.99 -8.93
CA ALA A 141 27.84 -20.89 -9.43
C ALA A 141 28.88 -21.29 -8.38
N HIS A 142 29.10 -20.45 -7.35
CA HIS A 142 30.00 -20.73 -6.21
C HIS A 142 29.25 -21.28 -4.98
N GLY A 143 28.00 -21.74 -5.16
CA GLY A 143 27.28 -22.51 -4.16
C GLY A 143 26.44 -21.66 -3.18
N ALA A 144 26.13 -20.38 -3.51
CA ALA A 144 25.19 -19.62 -2.72
C ALA A 144 23.80 -20.28 -2.73
N ASP A 145 23.19 -20.45 -1.55
CA ASP A 145 21.86 -21.04 -1.39
C ASP A 145 20.77 -20.05 -1.86
N PRO A 146 20.03 -20.34 -2.95
CA PRO A 146 18.96 -19.50 -3.43
C PRO A 146 17.78 -19.39 -2.44
N ASN A 147 17.71 -20.31 -1.46
CA ASN A 147 16.65 -20.42 -0.45
C ASN A 147 17.04 -19.87 0.92
N ALA A 148 18.26 -19.37 1.06
CA ALA A 148 18.65 -18.67 2.27
C ALA A 148 17.65 -17.54 2.58
N SER A 149 17.32 -17.38 3.85
CA SER A 149 16.39 -16.33 4.31
C SER A 149 17.01 -15.49 5.43
N GLU A 150 16.73 -14.20 5.41
CA GLU A 150 17.11 -13.30 6.50
C GLU A 150 16.12 -13.43 7.70
N ARG A 151 16.37 -12.69 8.78
CA ARG A 151 15.60 -12.77 10.03
C ARG A 151 14.08 -12.63 9.89
N ASN A 152 13.59 -11.90 8.85
CA ASN A 152 12.16 -11.73 8.58
C ASN A 152 11.65 -12.71 7.52
N ALA A 153 12.39 -13.78 7.26
CA ALA A 153 12.09 -14.80 6.25
C ALA A 153 12.11 -14.32 4.78
N GLN A 154 12.68 -13.15 4.50
CA GLN A 154 12.83 -12.68 3.12
C GLN A 154 13.93 -13.43 2.41
N THR A 155 13.67 -13.83 1.16
CA THR A 155 14.61 -14.55 0.27
C THR A 155 15.11 -13.64 -0.85
N ALA A 156 16.18 -14.08 -1.56
CA ALA A 156 16.68 -13.38 -2.74
C ALA A 156 15.59 -13.21 -3.83
N LEU A 157 14.73 -14.22 -4.01
CA LEU A 157 13.64 -14.18 -4.98
C LEU A 157 12.60 -13.10 -4.63
N MET A 158 12.27 -12.93 -3.34
CA MET A 158 11.36 -11.86 -2.89
C MET A 158 11.93 -10.47 -3.17
N TRP A 159 13.21 -10.26 -2.92
CA TRP A 159 13.89 -8.99 -3.20
C TRP A 159 13.92 -8.69 -4.71
N ALA A 160 14.35 -9.64 -5.54
CA ALA A 160 14.34 -9.45 -6.99
C ALA A 160 12.94 -9.18 -7.54
N SER A 161 11.92 -9.82 -6.95
CA SER A 161 10.51 -9.64 -7.37
C SER A 161 9.98 -8.27 -7.01
N ALA A 162 10.25 -7.77 -5.81
CA ALA A 162 9.84 -6.43 -5.39
C ALA A 162 10.48 -5.32 -6.24
N GLU A 163 11.78 -5.47 -6.54
CA GLU A 163 12.51 -4.46 -7.31
C GLU A 163 12.26 -4.56 -8.83
N GLY A 164 11.68 -5.66 -9.33
CA GLY A 164 11.33 -5.82 -10.74
C GLY A 164 12.46 -6.37 -11.62
N HIS A 165 13.43 -7.06 -11.03
CA HIS A 165 14.60 -7.58 -11.74
C HIS A 165 14.32 -8.93 -12.39
N GLU A 166 13.54 -8.94 -13.46
CA GLU A 166 13.06 -10.14 -14.14
C GLU A 166 14.20 -11.10 -14.57
N PRO A 167 15.36 -10.68 -15.13
CA PRO A 167 16.46 -11.57 -15.43
C PRO A 167 17.01 -12.29 -14.20
N VAL A 168 17.09 -11.60 -13.06
CA VAL A 168 17.53 -12.16 -11.78
C VAL A 168 16.50 -13.16 -11.25
N VAL A 169 15.22 -12.84 -11.35
CA VAL A 169 14.12 -13.76 -10.99
C VAL A 169 14.25 -15.08 -11.77
N LYS A 170 14.47 -15.01 -13.08
CA LYS A 170 14.70 -16.21 -13.93
C LYS A 170 15.91 -17.02 -13.49
N ALA A 171 17.01 -16.35 -13.19
CA ALA A 171 18.23 -17.02 -12.73
C ALA A 171 18.02 -17.73 -11.38
N LEU A 172 17.35 -17.09 -10.42
CA LEU A 172 17.02 -17.68 -9.13
C LEU A 172 16.08 -18.88 -9.25
N ILE A 173 15.04 -18.78 -10.09
CA ILE A 173 14.12 -19.90 -10.37
C ILE A 173 14.88 -21.07 -10.99
N ALA A 174 15.75 -20.82 -11.97
CA ALA A 174 16.58 -21.84 -12.60
C ALA A 174 17.55 -22.52 -11.62
N ALA A 175 17.99 -21.79 -10.59
CA ALA A 175 18.83 -22.32 -9.51
C ALA A 175 18.05 -23.05 -8.40
N GLY A 176 16.72 -23.19 -8.54
CA GLY A 176 15.88 -23.92 -7.58
C GLY A 176 15.40 -23.09 -6.39
N ALA A 177 15.21 -21.78 -6.57
CA ALA A 177 14.57 -20.96 -5.55
C ALA A 177 13.15 -21.47 -5.23
N ASP A 178 12.81 -21.53 -3.95
CA ASP A 178 11.51 -22.00 -3.48
C ASP A 178 10.41 -20.97 -3.79
N LEU A 179 9.55 -21.32 -4.75
CA LEU A 179 8.41 -20.53 -5.14
C LEU A 179 7.33 -20.45 -4.05
N ARG A 180 7.36 -21.32 -3.04
CA ARG A 180 6.36 -21.38 -1.95
C ARG A 180 6.81 -20.69 -0.68
N ALA A 181 8.01 -20.11 -0.66
CA ALA A 181 8.49 -19.32 0.46
C ALA A 181 7.53 -18.12 0.71
N THR A 182 7.06 -17.99 1.95
CA THR A 182 6.13 -16.93 2.36
C THR A 182 6.57 -16.31 3.66
N LEU A 183 6.31 -15.00 3.81
CA LEU A 183 6.42 -14.30 5.09
C LEU A 183 5.27 -14.70 6.03
N ASP A 184 5.39 -14.36 7.31
CA ASP A 184 4.29 -14.48 8.28
C ASP A 184 3.05 -13.64 7.89
N SER A 185 3.25 -12.57 7.14
CA SER A 185 2.19 -11.78 6.53
C SER A 185 1.46 -12.48 5.40
N GLY A 186 1.96 -13.62 4.91
CA GLY A 186 1.46 -14.32 3.74
C GLY A 186 2.07 -13.86 2.41
N PHE A 187 2.87 -12.80 2.40
CA PHE A 187 3.50 -12.32 1.17
C PHE A 187 4.52 -13.34 0.64
N ASN A 188 4.40 -13.63 -0.63
CA ASN A 188 5.33 -14.42 -1.43
C ASN A 188 5.92 -13.57 -2.57
N PRO A 189 6.84 -14.06 -3.39
CA PRO A 189 7.41 -13.33 -4.52
C PRO A 189 6.37 -12.72 -5.47
N LEU A 190 5.25 -13.40 -5.77
CA LEU A 190 4.20 -12.86 -6.63
C LEU A 190 3.51 -11.65 -6.02
N PHE A 191 3.14 -11.71 -4.73
CA PHE A 191 2.52 -10.57 -4.03
C PHE A 191 3.47 -9.37 -3.96
N PHE A 192 4.78 -9.57 -3.81
CA PHE A 192 5.76 -8.50 -3.90
C PHE A 192 5.78 -7.85 -5.28
N ALA A 193 5.84 -8.65 -6.35
CA ALA A 193 5.83 -8.16 -7.71
C ALA A 193 4.53 -7.39 -8.03
N VAL A 194 3.39 -7.90 -7.59
CA VAL A 194 2.09 -7.28 -7.82
C VAL A 194 1.94 -5.96 -7.07
N ARG A 195 2.33 -5.91 -5.79
CA ARG A 195 2.27 -4.68 -4.99
C ARG A 195 3.08 -3.54 -5.61
N GLU A 196 4.25 -3.88 -6.15
CA GLU A 196 5.16 -2.89 -6.75
C GLU A 196 4.91 -2.69 -8.27
N GLY A 197 3.87 -3.29 -8.83
CA GLY A 197 3.50 -3.13 -10.25
C GLY A 197 4.49 -3.76 -11.24
N ARG A 198 5.23 -4.80 -10.85
CA ARG A 198 6.29 -5.44 -11.66
C ARG A 198 5.70 -6.48 -12.62
N ALA A 199 5.07 -6.02 -13.70
CA ALA A 199 4.29 -6.87 -14.60
C ALA A 199 5.11 -7.99 -15.26
N ASP A 200 6.35 -7.73 -15.70
CA ASP A 200 7.20 -8.74 -16.33
C ASP A 200 7.60 -9.84 -15.34
N VAL A 201 7.91 -9.45 -14.10
CA VAL A 201 8.19 -10.39 -13.02
C VAL A 201 6.97 -11.22 -12.68
N ALA A 202 5.78 -10.59 -12.55
CA ALA A 202 4.55 -11.30 -12.27
C ALA A 202 4.25 -12.34 -13.36
N ARG A 203 4.38 -12.00 -14.64
CA ARG A 203 4.26 -12.97 -15.76
C ARG A 203 5.26 -14.12 -15.66
N THR A 204 6.51 -13.83 -15.34
CA THR A 204 7.55 -14.85 -15.16
C THR A 204 7.23 -15.79 -14.02
N LEU A 205 6.73 -15.29 -12.88
CA LEU A 205 6.36 -16.08 -11.72
C LEU A 205 5.13 -16.97 -12.02
N LEU A 206 4.10 -16.43 -12.69
CA LEU A 206 2.93 -17.19 -13.13
C LEU A 206 3.34 -18.32 -14.10
N ALA A 207 4.22 -18.04 -15.05
CA ALA A 207 4.76 -19.06 -15.97
C ALA A 207 5.58 -20.14 -15.23
N ALA A 208 6.17 -19.80 -14.08
CA ALA A 208 6.89 -20.75 -13.23
C ALA A 208 5.96 -21.60 -12.34
N GLY A 209 4.64 -21.35 -12.35
CA GLY A 209 3.66 -22.18 -11.68
C GLY A 209 3.04 -21.60 -10.41
N TYR A 210 3.14 -20.29 -10.20
CA TYR A 210 2.31 -19.63 -9.19
C TYR A 210 0.84 -19.66 -9.59
N ASP A 211 -0.04 -19.87 -8.62
CA ASP A 211 -1.48 -19.77 -8.82
C ASP A 211 -1.90 -18.28 -8.88
N VAL A 212 -2.45 -17.86 -10.00
CA VAL A 212 -2.94 -16.49 -10.19
C VAL A 212 -4.07 -16.13 -9.24
N ASN A 213 -4.78 -17.14 -8.72
CA ASN A 213 -5.86 -17.02 -7.74
C ASN A 213 -5.41 -17.35 -6.31
N GLU A 214 -4.12 -17.44 -6.05
CA GLU A 214 -3.63 -17.64 -4.69
C GLU A 214 -4.12 -16.51 -3.77
N ALA A 215 -4.65 -16.88 -2.60
CA ALA A 215 -5.12 -15.91 -1.63
C ALA A 215 -4.08 -15.68 -0.54
N LEU A 216 -3.84 -14.43 -0.22
CA LEU A 216 -2.98 -14.03 0.90
C LEU A 216 -3.52 -14.63 2.20
N GLN A 217 -2.73 -15.50 2.82
CA GLN A 217 -3.06 -16.14 4.10
C GLN A 217 -2.11 -15.66 5.18
N ARG A 218 -2.58 -14.77 6.03
CA ARG A 218 -1.78 -14.34 7.20
C ARG A 218 -1.72 -15.44 8.25
N ARG A 219 -0.53 -15.79 8.69
CA ARG A 219 -0.28 -16.68 9.83
C ARG A 219 -0.47 -15.94 11.16
N THR A 220 -1.60 -15.26 11.36
CA THR A 220 -1.89 -14.53 12.60
C THR A 220 -2.90 -15.27 13.48
N ARG A 221 -2.86 -14.98 14.79
CA ARG A 221 -3.76 -15.60 15.78
C ARG A 221 -5.22 -15.39 15.38
N PRO A 222 -6.11 -16.41 15.60
CA PRO A 222 -7.50 -16.39 15.11
C PRO A 222 -8.36 -15.20 15.56
N GLN A 223 -7.95 -14.50 16.62
CA GLN A 223 -8.68 -13.35 17.18
C GLN A 223 -8.46 -12.03 16.42
N TYR A 224 -7.57 -11.99 15.45
CA TYR A 224 -7.34 -10.84 14.59
C TYR A 224 -7.55 -11.25 13.12
N GLN A 225 -8.82 -11.32 12.70
CA GLN A 225 -9.14 -11.40 11.26
C GLN A 225 -8.85 -10.02 10.67
N HIS A 226 -7.69 -9.88 10.03
CA HIS A 226 -7.36 -8.67 9.29
C HIS A 226 -8.12 -8.64 7.96
N ALA A 227 -8.53 -7.46 7.53
CA ALA A 227 -9.25 -7.23 6.28
C ALA A 227 -8.51 -7.76 5.03
N ASP A 228 -7.19 -7.93 5.12
CA ASP A 228 -6.34 -8.41 4.01
C ASP A 228 -6.31 -9.95 3.88
N SER A 229 -6.97 -10.69 4.77
CA SER A 229 -7.04 -12.15 4.63
C SER A 229 -7.95 -12.51 3.45
N GLY A 230 -7.47 -13.33 2.53
CA GLY A 230 -8.18 -13.70 1.31
C GLY A 230 -7.90 -12.80 0.10
N MET A 231 -7.05 -11.77 0.23
CA MET A 231 -6.67 -10.91 -0.88
C MET A 231 -5.96 -11.70 -1.98
N SER A 232 -6.46 -11.59 -3.21
CA SER A 232 -5.82 -12.16 -4.39
C SER A 232 -4.83 -11.17 -5.03
N PRO A 233 -3.92 -11.66 -5.91
CA PRO A 233 -3.08 -10.79 -6.71
C PRO A 233 -3.88 -9.74 -7.50
N LEU A 234 -5.05 -10.10 -8.04
CA LEU A 234 -5.92 -9.18 -8.78
C LEU A 234 -6.40 -8.01 -7.90
N ILE A 235 -6.93 -8.31 -6.71
CA ILE A 235 -7.39 -7.27 -5.78
C ILE A 235 -6.23 -6.39 -5.34
N LEU A 236 -5.08 -6.99 -5.02
CA LEU A 236 -3.89 -6.23 -4.63
C LEU A 236 -3.40 -5.28 -5.75
N ALA A 237 -3.43 -5.73 -7.01
CA ALA A 237 -3.09 -4.88 -8.16
C ALA A 237 -4.04 -3.68 -8.28
N ILE A 238 -5.34 -3.90 -8.08
CA ILE A 238 -6.36 -2.85 -8.13
C ILE A 238 -6.16 -1.85 -6.99
N GLU A 239 -5.94 -2.31 -5.76
CA GLU A 239 -5.72 -1.44 -4.59
C GLU A 239 -4.49 -0.55 -4.74
N ASN A 240 -3.49 -1.00 -5.48
CA ASN A 240 -2.29 -0.21 -5.77
C ASN A 240 -2.35 0.54 -7.11
N GLY A 241 -3.48 0.51 -7.83
CA GLY A 241 -3.66 1.24 -9.08
C GLY A 241 -2.91 0.66 -10.28
N HIS A 242 -2.43 -0.57 -10.21
CA HIS A 242 -1.67 -1.23 -11.28
C HIS A 242 -2.62 -1.90 -12.30
N TYR A 243 -3.42 -1.11 -13.00
CA TYR A 243 -4.52 -1.62 -13.84
C TYR A 243 -4.06 -2.45 -15.04
N GLU A 244 -2.94 -2.11 -15.67
CA GLU A 244 -2.38 -2.94 -16.77
C GLU A 244 -1.90 -4.30 -16.26
N LEU A 245 -1.32 -4.34 -15.05
CA LEU A 245 -0.97 -5.59 -14.40
C LEU A 245 -2.22 -6.38 -14.01
N ALA A 246 -3.28 -5.71 -13.52
CA ALA A 246 -4.55 -6.35 -13.21
C ALA A 246 -5.17 -7.00 -14.46
N VAL A 247 -5.10 -6.35 -15.64
CA VAL A 247 -5.50 -6.95 -16.92
C VAL A 247 -4.65 -8.18 -17.25
N ALA A 248 -3.34 -8.10 -17.08
CA ALA A 248 -2.45 -9.25 -17.33
C ALA A 248 -2.75 -10.43 -16.39
N LEU A 249 -3.14 -10.17 -15.13
CA LEU A 249 -3.59 -11.21 -14.21
C LEU A 249 -4.91 -11.85 -14.66
N LEU A 250 -5.87 -11.04 -15.15
CA LEU A 250 -7.13 -11.54 -15.71
C LEU A 250 -6.89 -12.40 -16.97
N GLU A 251 -5.99 -11.98 -17.85
CA GLU A 251 -5.57 -12.77 -19.03
C GLU A 251 -4.92 -14.10 -18.61
N ALA A 252 -4.24 -14.13 -17.47
CA ALA A 252 -3.67 -15.34 -16.89
C ALA A 252 -4.68 -16.21 -16.13
N GLY A 253 -5.97 -15.82 -16.07
CA GLY A 253 -7.05 -16.58 -15.46
C GLY A 253 -7.41 -16.19 -14.03
N ALA A 254 -7.08 -14.96 -13.61
CA ALA A 254 -7.59 -14.44 -12.33
C ALA A 254 -9.11 -14.32 -12.36
N ASP A 255 -9.75 -14.68 -11.24
CA ASP A 255 -11.22 -14.60 -11.10
C ASP A 255 -11.69 -13.14 -11.02
N PRO A 256 -12.42 -12.63 -12.03
CA PRO A 256 -12.93 -11.26 -12.02
C PRO A 256 -14.00 -11.00 -10.97
N ASN A 257 -14.51 -12.05 -10.32
CA ASN A 257 -15.57 -12.00 -9.31
C ASN A 257 -15.09 -12.49 -7.93
N ASP A 258 -13.78 -12.57 -7.70
CA ASP A 258 -13.23 -13.00 -6.40
C ASP A 258 -13.75 -12.13 -5.25
N GLU A 259 -14.44 -12.77 -4.30
CA GLU A 259 -15.12 -12.12 -3.17
C GLU A 259 -14.52 -12.55 -1.80
N ARG A 260 -13.35 -13.19 -1.80
CA ARG A 260 -12.73 -13.74 -0.57
C ARG A 260 -12.36 -12.69 0.47
N THR A 261 -12.13 -11.45 0.06
CA THR A 261 -11.95 -10.30 0.96
C THR A 261 -13.27 -9.75 1.52
N GLY A 262 -14.41 -10.26 1.04
CA GLY A 262 -15.75 -9.69 1.26
C GLY A 262 -16.16 -8.68 0.19
N TYR A 263 -15.31 -8.38 -0.79
CA TYR A 263 -15.56 -7.43 -1.87
C TYR A 263 -15.00 -7.96 -3.19
N THR A 264 -15.73 -7.75 -4.29
CA THR A 264 -15.23 -8.12 -5.61
C THR A 264 -14.30 -7.03 -6.18
N PRO A 265 -13.52 -7.31 -7.23
CA PRO A 265 -12.74 -6.32 -7.96
C PRO A 265 -13.50 -5.05 -8.35
N LEU A 266 -14.77 -5.18 -8.79
CA LEU A 266 -15.64 -4.04 -9.11
C LEU A 266 -16.07 -3.22 -7.90
N HIS A 267 -16.23 -3.84 -6.73
CA HIS A 267 -16.45 -3.09 -5.49
C HIS A 267 -15.18 -2.38 -5.06
N THR A 268 -14.04 -3.07 -5.12
CA THR A 268 -12.73 -2.52 -4.71
C THR A 268 -12.41 -1.24 -5.46
N ILE A 269 -12.61 -1.18 -6.76
CA ILE A 269 -12.30 0.00 -7.55
C ILE A 269 -13.06 1.27 -7.12
N THR A 270 -14.23 1.14 -6.47
CA THR A 270 -15.04 2.30 -6.08
C THR A 270 -14.33 3.18 -5.03
N TRP A 271 -13.69 2.57 -4.02
CA TRP A 271 -12.93 3.35 -3.01
C TRP A 271 -11.50 3.64 -3.42
N VAL A 272 -10.91 2.84 -4.32
CA VAL A 272 -9.59 3.15 -4.88
C VAL A 272 -9.65 4.43 -5.71
N ARG A 273 -10.74 4.64 -6.45
CA ARG A 273 -10.96 5.87 -7.24
C ARG A 273 -11.27 7.09 -6.39
N LYS A 274 -12.04 6.91 -5.33
CA LYS A 274 -12.42 7.98 -4.39
C LYS A 274 -12.17 7.52 -2.95
N PRO A 275 -10.92 7.57 -2.48
CA PRO A 275 -10.62 7.27 -1.08
C PRO A 275 -11.24 8.32 -0.16
N LYS A 276 -11.41 7.95 1.11
CA LYS A 276 -11.92 8.87 2.12
C LYS A 276 -10.91 9.99 2.41
N ASN A 277 -11.43 11.17 2.69
CA ASN A 277 -10.65 12.23 3.31
C ASN A 277 -10.52 11.90 4.81
N SER A 278 -9.31 11.69 5.31
CA SER A 278 -9.07 11.48 6.74
C SER A 278 -8.56 12.74 7.43
N ASP A 279 -8.74 12.85 8.77
CA ASP A 279 -8.18 13.94 9.58
C ASP A 279 -6.65 14.08 9.48
N TYR A 280 -5.98 13.03 8.99
CA TYR A 280 -4.52 12.98 8.78
C TYR A 280 -4.08 13.32 7.34
N GLY A 281 -4.98 13.85 6.54
CA GLY A 281 -4.82 14.11 5.12
C GLY A 281 -5.65 13.13 4.28
N SER A 282 -6.10 13.55 3.11
CA SER A 282 -6.69 12.64 2.13
C SER A 282 -5.59 11.70 1.64
N ASP A 283 -5.78 10.40 1.82
CA ASP A 283 -4.98 9.44 1.10
C ASP A 283 -5.26 9.67 -0.39
N PRO A 284 -4.27 10.07 -1.19
CA PRO A 284 -4.49 10.21 -2.63
C PRO A 284 -4.87 8.85 -3.21
N ALA A 285 -5.63 8.85 -4.29
CA ALA A 285 -5.75 7.63 -5.09
C ALA A 285 -4.35 7.14 -5.45
N PRO A 286 -4.09 5.83 -5.45
CA PRO A 286 -2.77 5.30 -5.76
C PRO A 286 -2.33 5.79 -7.15
N GLU A 287 -1.08 6.22 -7.26
CA GLU A 287 -0.51 6.66 -8.54
C GLU A 287 -0.48 5.50 -9.54
N GLY A 288 -0.28 4.28 -9.02
CA GLY A 288 -0.24 3.06 -9.82
C GLY A 288 0.92 3.02 -10.82
N SER A 289 0.77 2.17 -11.82
CA SER A 289 1.71 2.07 -12.95
C SER A 289 0.95 1.88 -14.26
N GLY A 290 1.55 2.34 -15.35
CA GLY A 290 0.97 2.24 -16.69
C GLY A 290 0.08 3.44 -17.07
N ASN A 291 -0.62 3.32 -18.20
CA ASN A 291 -1.41 4.39 -18.81
C ASN A 291 -2.91 4.10 -18.80
N LEU A 292 -3.33 2.91 -18.37
CA LEU A 292 -4.73 2.51 -18.36
C LEU A 292 -5.47 3.26 -17.24
N SER A 293 -6.48 4.05 -17.61
CA SER A 293 -7.30 4.72 -16.60
C SER A 293 -8.21 3.73 -15.85
N SER A 294 -8.58 4.08 -14.63
CA SER A 294 -9.48 3.26 -13.82
C SER A 294 -10.84 2.99 -14.49
N LEU A 295 -11.39 3.92 -15.28
CA LEU A 295 -12.63 3.71 -16.01
C LEU A 295 -12.46 2.74 -17.18
N GLN A 296 -11.35 2.84 -17.92
CA GLN A 296 -11.02 1.86 -18.98
C GLN A 296 -10.79 0.47 -18.37
N PHE A 297 -10.15 0.40 -17.21
CA PHE A 297 -9.98 -0.86 -16.48
C PHE A 297 -11.34 -1.48 -16.11
N VAL A 298 -12.30 -0.69 -15.59
CA VAL A 298 -13.66 -1.17 -15.29
C VAL A 298 -14.33 -1.77 -16.53
N GLN A 299 -14.22 -1.11 -17.70
CA GLN A 299 -14.74 -1.65 -18.95
C GLN A 299 -14.09 -2.98 -19.32
N THR A 300 -12.76 -3.08 -19.20
CA THR A 300 -12.01 -4.31 -19.46
C THR A 300 -12.40 -5.42 -18.47
N LEU A 301 -12.50 -5.09 -17.19
CA LEU A 301 -12.85 -6.04 -16.14
C LEU A 301 -14.23 -6.68 -16.37
N VAL A 302 -15.22 -5.88 -16.78
CA VAL A 302 -16.56 -6.38 -17.13
C VAL A 302 -16.51 -7.18 -18.44
N ALA A 303 -15.78 -6.74 -19.45
CA ALA A 303 -15.59 -7.49 -20.69
C ALA A 303 -14.92 -8.87 -20.45
N MET A 304 -14.11 -8.99 -19.41
CA MET A 304 -13.46 -10.24 -18.97
C MET A 304 -14.29 -11.05 -17.96
N GLY A 305 -15.54 -10.69 -17.73
CA GLY A 305 -16.50 -11.53 -17.01
C GLY A 305 -16.85 -11.08 -15.59
N ALA A 306 -16.47 -9.88 -15.17
CA ALA A 306 -16.96 -9.34 -13.90
C ALA A 306 -18.47 -9.07 -13.97
N ASP A 307 -19.20 -9.54 -12.98
CA ASP A 307 -20.63 -9.29 -12.84
C ASP A 307 -20.87 -7.87 -12.33
N VAL A 308 -21.37 -7.02 -13.22
CA VAL A 308 -21.63 -5.59 -12.94
C VAL A 308 -22.71 -5.38 -11.88
N ASN A 309 -23.60 -6.36 -11.69
CA ASN A 309 -24.69 -6.36 -10.72
C ASN A 309 -24.43 -7.29 -9.52
N ARG A 310 -23.19 -7.75 -9.33
CA ARG A 310 -22.82 -8.62 -8.21
C ARG A 310 -23.23 -8.01 -6.89
N ARG A 311 -24.03 -8.74 -6.12
CA ARG A 311 -24.44 -8.36 -4.76
C ARG A 311 -23.53 -9.05 -3.76
N LEU A 312 -22.97 -8.30 -2.82
CA LEU A 312 -22.10 -8.85 -1.79
C LEU A 312 -22.86 -9.85 -0.91
N ALA A 313 -22.35 -11.06 -0.78
CA ALA A 313 -22.97 -12.11 0.03
C ALA A 313 -22.81 -11.82 1.53
N ASN A 314 -21.66 -11.30 1.93
CA ASN A 314 -21.29 -11.02 3.31
C ASN A 314 -20.97 -9.54 3.46
N GLY A 315 -21.20 -9.01 4.66
CA GLY A 315 -20.81 -7.65 4.99
C GLY A 315 -21.26 -7.32 6.40
N HIS A 316 -20.43 -6.61 7.12
CA HIS A 316 -20.77 -6.08 8.41
C HIS A 316 -20.75 -4.57 8.28
N SER A 317 -21.89 -3.92 8.44
CA SER A 317 -21.92 -2.49 8.70
C SER A 317 -21.24 -2.25 10.03
N ILE A 318 -20.12 -1.54 10.01
CA ILE A 318 -19.68 -0.85 11.22
C ILE A 318 -20.65 0.32 11.34
N ALA A 319 -21.71 0.17 12.18
CA ALA A 319 -22.69 1.24 12.39
C ALA A 319 -21.96 2.58 12.61
N PRO A 320 -22.36 3.66 11.94
CA PRO A 320 -23.65 3.91 11.29
C PRO A 320 -23.60 3.97 9.75
N LYS A 321 -22.67 3.29 9.11
CA LYS A 321 -22.52 3.25 7.65
C LYS A 321 -23.60 2.39 6.99
N ILE A 322 -23.77 2.58 5.67
CA ILE A 322 -24.62 1.72 4.85
C ILE A 322 -24.21 0.25 5.02
N ASN A 323 -25.18 -0.62 5.23
CA ASN A 323 -24.92 -2.06 5.25
C ASN A 323 -24.42 -2.52 3.88
N VAL A 324 -23.24 -3.12 3.86
CA VAL A 324 -22.63 -3.55 2.59
C VAL A 324 -23.21 -4.86 2.05
N GLN A 325 -23.89 -5.67 2.88
CA GLN A 325 -24.52 -6.90 2.43
C GLN A 325 -25.60 -6.61 1.38
N GLY A 326 -25.54 -7.31 0.26
CA GLY A 326 -26.44 -7.11 -0.88
C GLY A 326 -26.19 -5.84 -1.68
N ALA A 327 -25.18 -5.04 -1.34
CA ALA A 327 -24.80 -3.87 -2.12
C ALA A 327 -24.15 -4.28 -3.44
N THR A 328 -24.38 -3.48 -4.48
CA THR A 328 -23.79 -3.64 -5.82
C THR A 328 -22.63 -2.66 -6.00
N PRO A 329 -21.73 -2.86 -6.98
CA PRO A 329 -20.73 -1.87 -7.36
C PRO A 329 -21.34 -0.49 -7.67
N PHE A 330 -22.54 -0.47 -8.27
CA PHE A 330 -23.26 0.76 -8.57
C PHE A 330 -23.70 1.51 -7.29
N LEU A 331 -24.21 0.79 -6.30
CA LEU A 331 -24.57 1.38 -5.00
C LEU A 331 -23.35 2.00 -4.32
N PHE A 332 -22.18 1.31 -4.36
CA PHE A 332 -20.94 1.88 -3.83
C PHE A 332 -20.46 3.11 -4.61
N ALA A 333 -20.61 3.10 -5.94
CA ALA A 333 -20.29 4.28 -6.75
C ALA A 333 -21.21 5.47 -6.40
N ALA A 334 -22.48 5.20 -6.11
CA ALA A 334 -23.44 6.19 -5.65
C ALA A 334 -23.09 6.73 -4.24
N ASP A 335 -22.69 5.86 -3.30
CA ASP A 335 -22.21 6.24 -1.96
C ASP A 335 -21.00 7.20 -2.02
N LYS A 336 -20.14 7.05 -3.04
CA LYS A 336 -19.01 7.93 -3.28
C LYS A 336 -19.34 9.14 -4.16
N ALA A 337 -20.58 9.26 -4.61
CA ALA A 337 -20.99 10.24 -5.60
C ALA A 337 -20.04 10.30 -6.82
N ASP A 338 -19.51 9.13 -7.27
CA ASP A 338 -18.62 9.02 -8.43
C ASP A 338 -19.45 8.95 -9.71
N VAL A 339 -19.97 10.10 -10.16
CA VAL A 339 -20.82 10.18 -11.36
C VAL A 339 -20.15 9.61 -12.61
N PRO A 340 -18.85 9.81 -12.87
CA PRO A 340 -18.16 9.17 -13.99
C PRO A 340 -18.22 7.63 -13.90
N LEU A 341 -17.96 7.05 -12.73
CA LEU A 341 -18.05 5.59 -12.55
C LEU A 341 -19.49 5.11 -12.66
N MET A 342 -20.46 5.82 -12.06
CA MET A 342 -21.89 5.48 -12.19
C MET A 342 -22.31 5.39 -13.66
N LYS A 343 -21.93 6.37 -14.48
CA LYS A 343 -22.22 6.36 -15.93
C LYS A 343 -21.56 5.18 -16.65
N THR A 344 -20.28 4.92 -16.36
CA THR A 344 -19.57 3.78 -16.95
C THR A 344 -20.25 2.46 -16.58
N LEU A 345 -20.68 2.27 -15.32
CA LEU A 345 -21.39 1.07 -14.90
C LEU A 345 -22.77 0.93 -15.57
N LEU A 346 -23.51 2.05 -15.77
CA LEU A 346 -24.76 2.05 -16.54
C LEU A 346 -24.55 1.61 -17.99
N ASP A 347 -23.52 2.15 -18.64
CA ASP A 347 -23.18 1.77 -20.02
C ASP A 347 -22.82 0.27 -20.13
N LEU A 348 -22.36 -0.33 -19.04
CA LEU A 348 -22.03 -1.75 -18.92
C LEU A 348 -23.20 -2.61 -18.44
N GLY A 349 -24.39 -2.04 -18.22
CA GLY A 349 -25.61 -2.77 -17.85
C GLY A 349 -25.85 -2.90 -16.34
N ALA A 350 -25.26 -2.00 -15.53
CA ALA A 350 -25.62 -1.94 -14.11
C ALA A 350 -27.07 -1.52 -13.92
N ASP A 351 -27.78 -2.19 -13.01
CA ASP A 351 -29.10 -1.76 -12.57
C ASP A 351 -28.95 -0.68 -11.48
N PRO A 352 -29.35 0.58 -11.76
CA PRO A 352 -29.20 1.70 -10.85
C PRO A 352 -30.19 1.69 -9.68
N LEU A 353 -31.14 0.75 -9.66
CA LEU A 353 -32.23 0.74 -8.68
C LEU A 353 -32.09 -0.36 -7.62
N LEU A 354 -31.10 -1.25 -7.73
CA LEU A 354 -30.91 -2.36 -6.80
C LEU A 354 -30.52 -1.89 -5.40
N PRO A 355 -31.36 -2.11 -4.36
CA PRO A 355 -31.03 -1.77 -2.99
C PRO A 355 -30.16 -2.86 -2.35
N ASN A 356 -29.54 -2.54 -1.21
CA ASN A 356 -28.92 -3.53 -0.34
C ASN A 356 -29.96 -4.38 0.43
N VAL A 357 -29.52 -5.25 1.36
CA VAL A 357 -30.43 -6.13 2.13
C VAL A 357 -31.36 -5.37 3.09
N GLU A 358 -31.00 -4.13 3.48
CA GLU A 358 -31.82 -3.27 4.34
C GLU A 358 -32.81 -2.40 3.54
N GLY A 359 -32.78 -2.47 2.22
CA GLY A 359 -33.60 -1.63 1.36
C GLY A 359 -32.99 -0.24 1.09
N THR A 360 -31.73 0.00 1.52
CA THR A 360 -31.03 1.24 1.20
C THR A 360 -30.76 1.31 -0.29
N THR A 361 -31.33 2.31 -0.95
CA THR A 361 -31.23 2.49 -2.40
C THR A 361 -29.98 3.29 -2.80
N PRO A 362 -29.51 3.17 -4.05
CA PRO A 362 -28.45 4.04 -4.57
C PRO A 362 -28.78 5.53 -4.47
N LEU A 363 -30.08 5.92 -4.56
CA LEU A 363 -30.50 7.31 -4.37
C LEU A 363 -30.27 7.80 -2.95
N MET A 364 -30.60 6.98 -1.94
CA MET A 364 -30.31 7.32 -0.53
C MET A 364 -28.82 7.44 -0.28
N ALA A 365 -28.02 6.52 -0.84
CA ALA A 365 -26.57 6.54 -0.72
C ALA A 365 -25.96 7.80 -1.36
N ALA A 366 -26.35 8.12 -2.60
CA ALA A 366 -25.87 9.32 -3.30
C ALA A 366 -26.26 10.64 -2.58
N ALA A 367 -27.41 10.65 -1.91
CA ALA A 367 -27.84 11.79 -1.10
C ALA A 367 -27.04 11.95 0.20
N GLY A 368 -26.22 10.97 0.58
CA GLY A 368 -25.34 11.06 1.75
C GLY A 368 -25.73 10.16 2.93
N LEU A 369 -26.63 9.19 2.74
CA LEU A 369 -26.96 8.23 3.79
C LEU A 369 -25.70 7.45 4.18
N GLY A 370 -25.49 7.29 5.49
CA GLY A 370 -24.30 6.63 6.01
C GLY A 370 -23.10 7.55 6.27
N THR A 371 -23.18 8.83 5.92
CA THR A 371 -22.14 9.82 6.25
C THR A 371 -22.03 10.02 7.75
N THR A 372 -20.84 9.76 8.30
CA THR A 372 -20.55 9.89 9.74
C THR A 372 -19.86 11.21 10.07
N ALA A 373 -19.08 11.72 9.14
CA ALA A 373 -18.34 12.96 9.26
C ALA A 373 -18.43 13.72 7.94
N PRO A 374 -19.36 14.69 7.82
CA PRO A 374 -19.46 15.53 6.65
C PRO A 374 -18.13 16.22 6.35
N LEU A 375 -17.76 16.30 5.07
CA LEU A 375 -16.51 16.82 4.54
C LEU A 375 -15.29 15.85 4.67
N GLU A 376 -15.40 14.77 5.46
CA GLU A 376 -14.37 13.75 5.59
C GLU A 376 -14.67 12.49 4.75
N GLU A 377 -15.94 12.35 4.32
CA GLU A 377 -16.34 11.25 3.42
C GLU A 377 -16.05 11.61 1.96
N ALA A 378 -15.93 10.60 1.11
CA ALA A 378 -15.70 10.82 -0.31
C ALA A 378 -16.96 11.43 -0.98
N GLY A 379 -16.73 12.43 -1.81
CA GLY A 379 -17.76 13.16 -2.53
C GLY A 379 -18.04 14.55 -1.92
N THR A 380 -18.09 15.53 -2.81
CA THR A 380 -18.51 16.90 -2.47
C THR A 380 -20.03 17.03 -2.58
N GLU A 381 -20.62 18.07 -1.97
CA GLU A 381 -22.03 18.38 -2.14
C GLU A 381 -22.45 18.51 -3.61
N GLN A 382 -21.60 19.14 -4.44
CA GLN A 382 -21.87 19.28 -5.87
C GLN A 382 -21.90 17.91 -6.60
N GLU A 383 -21.01 16.99 -6.23
CA GLU A 383 -21.01 15.63 -6.80
C GLU A 383 -22.22 14.84 -6.32
N ALA A 384 -22.59 14.94 -5.03
CA ALA A 384 -23.81 14.34 -4.47
C ALA A 384 -25.06 14.87 -5.17
N TYR A 385 -25.13 16.18 -5.44
CA TYR A 385 -26.21 16.80 -6.22
C TYR A 385 -26.31 16.19 -7.61
N GLN A 386 -25.18 16.04 -8.33
CA GLN A 386 -25.18 15.47 -9.68
C GLN A 386 -25.53 13.98 -9.68
N ALA A 387 -25.06 13.21 -8.69
CA ALA A 387 -25.39 11.79 -8.54
C ALA A 387 -26.89 11.60 -8.22
N THR A 388 -27.43 12.39 -7.29
CA THR A 388 -28.86 12.40 -6.94
C THR A 388 -29.72 12.75 -8.16
N LYS A 389 -29.35 13.80 -8.91
CA LYS A 389 -30.04 14.21 -10.13
C LYS A 389 -30.03 13.14 -11.21
N LEU A 390 -28.89 12.46 -11.40
CA LEU A 390 -28.79 11.33 -12.33
C LEU A 390 -29.77 10.21 -11.93
N LEU A 391 -29.77 9.81 -10.65
CA LEU A 391 -30.63 8.72 -10.17
C LEU A 391 -32.12 9.03 -10.30
N LEU A 392 -32.53 10.27 -9.98
CA LEU A 392 -33.90 10.73 -10.21
C LEU A 392 -34.29 10.64 -11.70
N SER A 393 -33.38 11.02 -12.60
CA SER A 393 -33.64 10.93 -14.05
C SER A 393 -33.75 9.48 -14.56
N LEU A 394 -33.20 8.51 -13.82
CA LEU A 394 -33.31 7.08 -14.08
C LEU A 394 -34.54 6.43 -13.44
N GLY A 395 -35.41 7.22 -12.77
CA GLY A 395 -36.64 6.75 -12.17
C GLY A 395 -36.47 6.14 -10.78
N ALA A 396 -35.40 6.49 -10.06
CA ALA A 396 -35.24 6.05 -8.67
C ALA A 396 -36.39 6.55 -7.79
N ASP A 397 -36.92 5.67 -6.93
CA ASP A 397 -38.02 6.00 -6.05
C ASP A 397 -37.57 6.96 -4.94
N ILE A 398 -38.04 8.21 -5.05
CA ILE A 398 -37.76 9.29 -4.11
C ILE A 398 -38.46 9.11 -2.76
N HIS A 399 -39.49 8.25 -2.69
CA HIS A 399 -40.28 7.96 -1.50
C HIS A 399 -39.85 6.67 -0.79
N ALA A 400 -38.81 5.97 -1.29
CA ALA A 400 -38.31 4.75 -0.69
C ALA A 400 -37.96 4.97 0.79
N VAL A 401 -38.30 3.99 1.63
CA VAL A 401 -37.95 3.95 3.07
C VAL A 401 -37.26 2.62 3.32
N ASP A 402 -36.07 2.63 3.89
CA ASP A 402 -35.35 1.42 4.21
C ASP A 402 -35.84 0.77 5.54
N SER A 403 -35.33 -0.40 5.88
CA SER A 403 -35.69 -1.14 7.10
C SER A 403 -35.33 -0.42 8.41
N ASN A 404 -34.51 0.62 8.32
CA ASN A 404 -34.14 1.48 9.45
C ASN A 404 -35.04 2.72 9.56
N GLY A 405 -36.01 2.88 8.66
CA GLY A 405 -36.83 4.07 8.57
C GLY A 405 -36.12 5.26 7.92
N GLU A 406 -34.99 5.04 7.28
CA GLU A 406 -34.24 6.09 6.60
C GLU A 406 -34.85 6.37 5.22
N THR A 407 -34.85 7.64 4.83
CA THR A 407 -35.28 8.13 3.53
C THR A 407 -34.15 8.88 2.84
N VAL A 408 -34.35 9.25 1.58
CA VAL A 408 -33.39 10.09 0.86
C VAL A 408 -33.13 11.42 1.57
N MET A 409 -34.15 11.99 2.23
CA MET A 409 -34.05 13.24 2.98
C MET A 409 -33.18 13.09 4.25
N HIS A 410 -33.25 11.94 4.94
CA HIS A 410 -32.32 11.60 6.02
C HIS A 410 -30.87 11.57 5.48
N GLY A 411 -30.66 10.96 4.31
CA GLY A 411 -29.36 10.96 3.65
C GLY A 411 -28.79 12.34 3.44
N ALA A 412 -29.55 13.24 2.84
CA ALA A 412 -29.13 14.63 2.58
C ALA A 412 -28.83 15.41 3.86
N ALA A 413 -29.55 15.13 4.95
CA ALA A 413 -29.27 15.69 6.27
C ALA A 413 -27.97 15.12 6.88
N TYR A 414 -27.70 13.81 6.77
CA TYR A 414 -26.42 13.20 7.18
C TYR A 414 -25.23 13.77 6.40
N GLY A 415 -25.37 13.92 5.07
CA GLY A 415 -24.34 14.50 4.20
C GLY A 415 -24.08 15.98 4.49
N SER A 416 -25.03 16.66 5.15
CA SER A 416 -25.02 18.12 5.32
C SER A 416 -25.07 18.86 3.97
N PHE A 417 -25.98 18.43 3.08
CA PHE A 417 -26.10 18.88 1.69
C PHE A 417 -27.41 19.70 1.46
N PRO A 418 -27.44 21.02 1.77
CA PRO A 418 -28.62 21.84 1.59
C PRO A 418 -29.13 21.89 0.15
N THR A 419 -28.24 21.88 -0.85
CA THR A 419 -28.64 21.90 -2.27
C THR A 419 -29.28 20.57 -2.70
N VAL A 420 -28.89 19.43 -2.13
CA VAL A 420 -29.52 18.14 -2.37
C VAL A 420 -30.92 18.11 -1.73
N ILE A 421 -31.09 18.65 -0.51
CA ILE A 421 -32.38 18.77 0.15
C ILE A 421 -33.36 19.60 -0.73
N GLN A 422 -32.89 20.72 -1.27
CA GLN A 422 -33.71 21.54 -2.15
C GLN A 422 -34.08 20.81 -3.45
N LEU A 423 -33.10 20.12 -4.09
CA LEU A 423 -33.36 19.30 -5.27
C LEU A 423 -34.45 18.24 -5.01
N LEU A 424 -34.37 17.55 -3.86
CA LEU A 424 -35.32 16.51 -3.49
C LEU A 424 -36.73 17.07 -3.28
N ALA A 425 -36.86 18.21 -2.60
CA ALA A 425 -38.14 18.91 -2.43
C ALA A 425 -38.73 19.34 -3.77
N GLU A 426 -37.93 19.98 -4.64
CA GLU A 426 -38.31 20.37 -6.00
C GLU A 426 -38.70 19.19 -6.88
N SER A 427 -38.13 18.01 -6.63
CA SER A 427 -38.41 16.76 -7.35
C SER A 427 -39.61 16.00 -6.79
N GLY A 428 -40.32 16.53 -5.79
CA GLY A 428 -41.54 15.97 -5.27
C GLY A 428 -41.39 14.97 -4.14
N ALA A 429 -40.30 15.05 -3.36
CA ALA A 429 -40.15 14.24 -2.15
C ALA A 429 -41.31 14.56 -1.17
N ASP A 430 -41.99 13.49 -0.69
CA ASP A 430 -43.18 13.63 0.15
C ASP A 430 -42.87 14.33 1.49
N PRO A 431 -43.45 15.51 1.76
CA PRO A 431 -43.25 16.22 3.02
C PRO A 431 -43.63 15.41 4.26
N GLU A 432 -44.59 14.49 4.15
CA GLU A 432 -44.98 13.61 5.25
C GLU A 432 -43.83 12.70 5.72
N LEU A 433 -42.93 12.34 4.81
CA LEU A 433 -41.74 11.55 5.15
C LEU A 433 -40.65 12.36 5.85
N TRP A 434 -40.66 13.71 5.74
CA TRP A 434 -39.62 14.54 6.36
C TRP A 434 -39.75 14.64 7.88
N LYS A 435 -40.97 14.39 8.41
CA LYS A 435 -41.25 14.36 9.86
C LYS A 435 -41.17 12.96 10.47
N GLN A 436 -41.03 11.91 9.64
CA GLN A 436 -40.94 10.56 10.15
C GLN A 436 -39.56 10.30 10.77
N PRO A 437 -39.51 9.76 12.00
CA PRO A 437 -38.24 9.41 12.61
C PRO A 437 -37.76 8.04 12.11
N ASN A 438 -36.43 7.92 11.97
CA ASN A 438 -35.78 6.63 11.75
C ASN A 438 -35.82 5.76 13.03
N LYS A 439 -35.23 4.57 12.99
CA LYS A 439 -35.16 3.64 14.14
C LYS A 439 -34.51 4.22 15.41
N HIS A 440 -33.78 5.31 15.28
CA HIS A 440 -33.15 6.00 16.40
C HIS A 440 -34.01 7.14 16.96
N GLY A 441 -35.15 7.41 16.37
CA GLY A 441 -36.01 8.52 16.72
C GLY A 441 -35.58 9.86 16.11
N TRP A 442 -34.76 9.85 15.07
CA TRP A 442 -34.24 11.06 14.43
C TRP A 442 -34.94 11.34 13.11
N THR A 443 -35.46 12.54 12.96
CA THR A 443 -35.95 13.09 11.70
C THR A 443 -34.78 13.74 10.94
N PRO A 444 -34.92 14.04 9.64
CA PRO A 444 -33.93 14.82 8.89
C PRO A 444 -33.50 16.10 9.60
N LEU A 445 -34.45 16.84 10.19
CA LEU A 445 -34.17 18.07 10.95
C LEU A 445 -33.33 17.78 12.21
N PHE A 446 -33.65 16.72 12.97
CA PHE A 446 -32.88 16.36 14.16
C PHE A 446 -31.47 15.94 13.79
N ILE A 447 -31.30 15.21 12.69
CA ILE A 447 -29.97 14.86 12.16
C ILE A 447 -29.16 16.13 11.86
N ALA A 448 -29.78 17.13 11.21
CA ALA A 448 -29.15 18.41 10.92
C ALA A 448 -28.81 19.21 12.21
N GLU A 449 -29.61 19.10 13.28
CA GLU A 449 -29.34 19.65 14.60
C GLU A 449 -28.22 18.94 15.37
N GLY A 450 -27.70 17.81 14.86
CA GLY A 450 -26.59 17.05 15.44
C GLY A 450 -27.00 15.74 16.12
N TYR A 451 -28.26 15.29 16.06
CA TYR A 451 -28.70 13.98 16.54
C TYR A 451 -28.30 12.90 15.55
N ARG A 452 -27.03 12.56 15.54
CA ARG A 452 -26.46 11.55 14.65
C ARG A 452 -25.18 10.92 15.23
N PRO A 453 -24.75 9.74 14.76
CA PRO A 453 -23.46 9.17 15.12
C PRO A 453 -22.31 9.98 14.48
N GLY A 454 -21.15 9.97 15.13
CA GLY A 454 -19.96 10.65 14.61
C GLY A 454 -19.90 12.14 14.94
N ASN A 455 -19.91 13.00 13.94
CA ASN A 455 -19.83 14.44 14.13
C ASN A 455 -21.17 15.02 14.59
N PHE A 456 -21.25 15.46 15.85
CA PHE A 456 -22.45 15.99 16.49
C PHE A 456 -22.67 17.50 16.29
N LYS A 457 -21.88 18.14 15.44
CA LYS A 457 -22.03 19.57 15.20
C LYS A 457 -23.29 19.83 14.38
N PRO A 458 -24.14 20.79 14.77
CA PRO A 458 -25.24 21.24 13.96
C PRO A 458 -24.79 21.77 12.60
N ALA A 459 -25.62 21.57 11.57
CA ALA A 459 -25.40 22.04 10.20
C ALA A 459 -26.35 23.24 9.91
N PRO A 460 -25.97 24.48 10.21
CA PRO A 460 -26.89 25.63 10.20
C PRO A 460 -27.61 25.88 8.87
N LEU A 461 -26.92 25.67 7.76
CA LEU A 461 -27.50 25.82 6.41
C LEU A 461 -28.56 24.75 6.13
N VAL A 462 -28.29 23.50 6.52
CA VAL A 462 -29.25 22.39 6.37
C VAL A 462 -30.47 22.60 7.25
N ILE A 463 -30.29 23.05 8.51
CA ILE A 463 -31.37 23.38 9.43
C ILE A 463 -32.25 24.44 8.79
N ALA A 464 -31.68 25.57 8.36
CA ALA A 464 -32.42 26.67 7.74
C ALA A 464 -33.20 26.24 6.49
N THR A 465 -32.57 25.40 5.63
CA THR A 465 -33.21 24.87 4.42
C THR A 465 -34.40 23.97 4.76
N LEU A 466 -34.20 23.02 5.70
CA LEU A 466 -35.29 22.13 6.12
C LEU A 466 -36.43 22.88 6.80
N GLU A 467 -36.15 23.83 7.71
CA GLU A 467 -37.16 24.64 8.38
C GLU A 467 -37.97 25.48 7.37
N GLN A 468 -37.30 26.11 6.40
CA GLN A 468 -37.95 26.87 5.35
C GLN A 468 -38.92 25.99 4.53
N LEU A 469 -38.48 24.82 4.10
CA LEU A 469 -39.29 23.89 3.31
C LEU A 469 -40.44 23.31 4.15
N MET A 470 -40.18 22.88 5.39
CA MET A 470 -41.20 22.34 6.28
C MET A 470 -42.29 23.37 6.57
N VAL A 471 -41.91 24.61 6.84
CA VAL A 471 -42.88 25.72 7.07
C VAL A 471 -43.73 25.98 5.80
N ALA A 472 -43.13 25.97 4.62
CA ALA A 472 -43.86 26.15 3.36
C ALA A 472 -44.92 25.05 3.14
N GLU A 473 -44.65 23.82 3.60
CA GLU A 473 -45.58 22.68 3.53
C GLU A 473 -46.51 22.58 4.76
N GLY A 474 -46.49 23.56 5.68
CA GLY A 474 -47.32 23.55 6.88
C GLY A 474 -46.90 22.56 7.95
N ILE A 475 -45.65 22.04 7.89
CA ILE A 475 -45.12 21.11 8.86
C ILE A 475 -44.47 21.86 10.01
N SER A 476 -44.81 21.50 11.24
CA SER A 476 -44.19 22.09 12.43
C SER A 476 -42.74 21.70 12.57
N THR A 477 -41.85 22.66 12.80
CA THR A 477 -40.45 22.48 13.15
C THR A 477 -40.24 22.40 14.66
N GLU A 478 -41.29 22.62 15.45
CA GLU A 478 -41.26 22.53 16.91
C GLU A 478 -41.69 21.14 17.38
N GLY A 479 -41.13 20.71 18.51
CA GLY A 479 -41.43 19.43 19.14
C GLY A 479 -40.35 18.98 20.13
N PRO A 480 -40.64 17.96 20.95
CA PRO A 480 -39.67 17.46 21.91
C PRO A 480 -38.50 16.82 21.18
N ARG A 481 -37.29 17.30 21.46
CA ARG A 481 -36.06 16.73 20.90
C ARG A 481 -35.73 15.40 21.59
N PRO A 482 -35.27 14.39 20.86
CA PRO A 482 -34.82 13.12 21.46
C PRO A 482 -33.68 13.36 22.43
N ARG A 483 -33.63 12.59 23.52
CA ARG A 483 -32.52 12.70 24.46
C ARG A 483 -31.22 12.27 23.78
N HIS A 484 -30.29 13.19 23.63
CA HIS A 484 -28.96 12.89 23.09
C HIS A 484 -28.15 12.11 24.12
N ILE A 485 -27.89 10.82 23.87
CA ILE A 485 -27.01 9.99 24.69
C ILE A 485 -25.74 9.74 23.86
N GLY A 486 -24.69 10.52 24.14
CA GLY A 486 -23.38 10.31 23.49
C GLY A 486 -22.84 8.90 23.72
N THR A 487 -22.00 8.44 22.84
CA THR A 487 -21.41 7.07 22.88
C THR A 487 -20.72 6.78 24.21
N TYR A 488 -20.08 7.81 24.80
CA TYR A 488 -19.44 7.71 26.12
C TYR A 488 -20.46 7.53 27.25
N GLU A 489 -21.59 8.22 27.22
CA GLU A 489 -22.65 8.13 28.21
C GLU A 489 -23.42 6.81 28.09
N LYS A 490 -23.65 6.31 26.86
CA LYS A 490 -24.17 4.96 26.63
C LYS A 490 -23.28 3.87 27.26
N ALA A 491 -21.98 3.97 27.07
CA ALA A 491 -21.02 3.03 27.66
C ALA A 491 -21.00 3.13 29.19
N ARG A 492 -21.13 4.34 29.75
CA ARG A 492 -21.23 4.58 31.20
C ARG A 492 -22.50 3.98 31.79
N LEU A 493 -23.65 4.20 31.13
CA LEU A 493 -24.94 3.66 31.55
C LEU A 493 -25.00 2.13 31.47
N ALA A 494 -24.43 1.55 30.41
CA ALA A 494 -24.32 0.09 30.27
C ALA A 494 -23.44 -0.53 31.38
N ARG A 495 -22.33 0.13 31.75
CA ARG A 495 -21.48 -0.31 32.89
C ARG A 495 -22.19 -0.17 34.25
N GLN A 496 -23.10 0.79 34.40
CA GLN A 496 -23.91 0.96 35.61
C GLN A 496 -25.00 -0.11 35.69
N GLN A 497 -25.65 -0.47 34.59
CA GLN A 497 -26.65 -1.55 34.55
C GLN A 497 -26.04 -2.92 34.88
N VAL A 498 -24.84 -3.23 34.43
CA VAL A 498 -24.10 -4.46 34.76
C VAL A 498 -23.76 -4.51 36.26
N ARG A 499 -23.61 -3.36 36.96
CA ARG A 499 -23.37 -3.29 38.40
C ARG A 499 -24.61 -3.45 39.25
N ILE A 500 -25.81 -3.35 38.69
CA ILE A 500 -27.10 -3.36 39.43
C ILE A 500 -27.79 -4.74 39.37
N ASP A 501 -27.36 -5.66 38.51
CA ASP A 501 -27.90 -7.01 38.50
C ASP A 501 -27.08 -7.96 39.42
N PRO A 502 -27.61 -8.28 40.62
CA PRO A 502 -26.90 -9.14 41.54
C PRO A 502 -26.88 -10.63 41.15
N ARG A 503 -27.47 -10.99 39.98
CA ARG A 503 -27.55 -12.36 39.47
C ARG A 503 -26.42 -12.74 38.51
N THR A 504 -25.49 -11.83 38.26
CA THR A 504 -24.31 -12.06 37.39
C THR A 504 -23.01 -12.24 38.19
N ARG A 505 -23.09 -12.80 39.41
CA ARG A 505 -21.93 -13.28 40.19
C ARG A 505 -21.90 -14.80 40.26
#